data_d1da7cde8cef8b8999a11b5435fd95b0
#
_entry.id   d1da7cde8cef8b8999a11b5435fd95b0
#
_cell.length_a   1.000
_cell.length_b   1.000
_cell.length_c   1.000
_cell.angle_alpha   90.00
_cell.angle_beta   90.00
_cell.angle_gamma   90.00
#
_symmetry.space_group_name_H-M   'P 1'
#
loop_
_entity.id
_entity.type
_entity.pdbx_description
1 polymer ?
#
loop_
_entity_poly.entity_id
_entity_poly.type
_entity_poly.pdbx_seq_one_letter_code
_entity_poly.pdbx_strand_id
1 'polypeptide(L)'
;MTGGVDRRLAAAIVEDALTAVFDPTVVRQIREDSPLSVLGWTTADAVCVSDAVSAAAGAAGLDCLLGDTELGAAGTVADLVAAVQAGARPRAEGSS
;
A
#
# COMPACT_ATOMS: atom_id res chain seq x y z
N MET A 1 15.61 15.39 8.36
CA MET A 1 14.65 14.75 7.48
C MET A 1 13.98 13.59 8.18
N THR A 2 12.73 13.50 8.06
CA THR A 2 11.98 12.46 8.74
C THR A 2 12.16 11.12 8.06
N GLY A 3 11.81 10.06 8.75
CA GLY A 3 11.97 8.72 8.21
C GLY A 3 10.85 8.24 7.30
N GLY A 4 9.91 9.08 6.94
CA GLY A 4 8.83 8.66 6.06
C GLY A 4 9.29 8.51 4.62
N VAL A 5 8.50 7.82 3.83
CA VAL A 5 8.77 7.70 2.40
C VAL A 5 7.99 8.77 1.65
N ASP A 6 8.45 9.07 0.43
CA ASP A 6 7.75 10.01 -0.44
C ASP A 6 6.36 9.51 -0.75
N ARG A 7 5.44 10.45 -0.89
CA ARG A 7 4.09 10.09 -1.32
C ARG A 7 4.12 9.39 -2.67
N ARG A 8 5.00 9.82 -3.56
CA ARG A 8 5.12 9.20 -4.89
C ARG A 8 5.55 7.73 -4.78
N LEU A 9 6.52 7.45 -3.92
CA LEU A 9 6.97 6.08 -3.72
C LEU A 9 5.88 5.26 -3.04
N ALA A 10 5.21 5.83 -2.06
CA ALA A 10 4.11 5.14 -1.39
C ALA A 10 2.98 4.83 -2.38
N ALA A 11 2.66 5.78 -3.26
CA ALA A 11 1.63 5.57 -4.27
C ALA A 11 2.03 4.45 -5.24
N ALA A 12 3.31 4.40 -5.62
CA ALA A 12 3.79 3.34 -6.50
C ALA A 12 3.69 1.97 -5.82
N ILE A 13 4.01 1.89 -4.55
CA ILE A 13 3.89 0.66 -3.79
C ILE A 13 2.43 0.21 -3.72
N VAL A 14 1.52 1.14 -3.45
CA VAL A 14 0.10 0.83 -3.39
C VAL A 14 -0.41 0.37 -4.75
N GLU A 15 0.00 1.05 -5.82
CA GLU A 15 -0.42 0.66 -7.17
C GLU A 15 0.07 -0.74 -7.51
N ASP A 16 1.31 -1.05 -7.20
CA ASP A 16 1.86 -2.39 -7.43
C ASP A 16 1.08 -3.43 -6.65
N ALA A 17 0.77 -3.14 -5.40
CA ALA A 17 0.02 -4.06 -4.56
C ALA A 17 -1.38 -4.29 -5.08
N LEU A 18 -2.07 -3.22 -5.47
CA LEU A 18 -3.42 -3.34 -6.02
C LEU A 18 -3.41 -4.12 -7.34
N THR A 19 -2.41 -3.89 -8.17
CA THR A 19 -2.29 -4.59 -9.44
C THR A 19 -2.05 -6.09 -9.23
N ALA A 20 -1.42 -6.46 -8.13
CA ALA A 20 -1.19 -7.87 -7.81
C ALA A 20 -2.47 -8.57 -7.34
N VAL A 21 -3.40 -7.84 -6.77
CA VAL A 21 -4.63 -8.41 -6.21
C VAL A 21 -5.82 -8.22 -7.14
N PHE A 22 -5.89 -7.10 -7.84
CA PHE A 22 -7.00 -6.74 -8.70
C PHE A 22 -6.54 -6.64 -10.15
N ASP A 23 -7.51 -6.54 -11.07
CA ASP A 23 -7.21 -6.39 -12.49
C ASP A 23 -6.45 -5.09 -12.74
N PRO A 24 -5.28 -5.14 -13.40
CA PRO A 24 -4.52 -3.93 -13.70
C PRO A 24 -5.31 -2.87 -14.46
N THR A 25 -6.22 -3.29 -15.33
CA THR A 25 -7.03 -2.34 -16.10
C THR A 25 -7.92 -1.53 -15.18
N VAL A 26 -8.50 -2.18 -14.18
CA VAL A 26 -9.35 -1.49 -13.21
C VAL A 26 -8.51 -0.58 -12.33
N VAL A 27 -7.35 -1.04 -11.91
CA VAL A 27 -6.45 -0.25 -11.04
C VAL A 27 -6.03 1.03 -11.74
N ARG A 28 -5.78 0.98 -13.03
CA ARG A 28 -5.37 2.16 -13.80
C ARG A 28 -6.47 3.20 -13.93
N GLN A 29 -7.72 2.79 -13.81
CA GLN A 29 -8.86 3.68 -13.98
C GLN A 29 -9.24 4.38 -12.69
N ILE A 30 -8.77 3.91 -11.55
CA ILE A 30 -9.11 4.52 -10.28
C ILE A 30 -8.10 5.62 -9.94
N ARG A 31 -8.54 6.53 -9.09
CA ARG A 31 -7.71 7.65 -8.63
C ARG A 31 -7.52 7.53 -7.13
N GLU A 32 -6.66 8.37 -6.58
CA GLU A 32 -6.41 8.36 -5.15
C GLU A 32 -7.66 8.65 -4.34
N ASP A 33 -8.54 9.49 -4.84
CA ASP A 33 -9.78 9.82 -4.15
C ASP A 33 -10.91 8.83 -4.42
N SER A 34 -10.67 7.83 -5.25
CA SER A 34 -11.68 6.82 -5.55
C SER A 34 -11.94 5.94 -4.34
N PRO A 35 -13.22 5.63 -4.06
CA PRO A 35 -13.52 4.70 -2.97
C PRO A 35 -13.02 3.30 -3.31
N LEU A 36 -12.51 2.60 -2.31
CA LEU A 36 -12.07 1.23 -2.52
C LEU A 36 -13.22 0.29 -2.83
N SER A 37 -14.45 0.70 -2.51
CA SER A 37 -15.63 -0.10 -2.81
C SER A 37 -15.81 -0.37 -4.29
N VAL A 38 -15.28 0.49 -5.17
CA VAL A 38 -15.36 0.24 -6.61
C VAL A 38 -14.57 -0.99 -7.03
N LEU A 39 -13.64 -1.43 -6.19
CA LEU A 39 -12.85 -2.64 -6.44
C LEU A 39 -13.48 -3.88 -5.82
N GLY A 40 -14.61 -3.73 -5.14
CA GLY A 40 -15.18 -4.84 -4.39
C GLY A 40 -14.37 -5.16 -3.14
N TRP A 41 -13.84 -4.16 -2.50
CA TRP A 41 -12.94 -4.31 -1.36
C TRP A 41 -13.58 -5.07 -0.21
N THR A 42 -12.92 -6.14 0.21
CA THR A 42 -13.37 -6.94 1.34
C THR A 42 -12.24 -7.12 2.35
N THR A 43 -12.55 -7.71 3.49
CA THR A 43 -11.53 -8.01 4.50
C THR A 43 -10.45 -8.95 3.93
N ALA A 44 -10.87 -9.91 3.12
CA ALA A 44 -9.92 -10.83 2.48
C ALA A 44 -9.00 -10.07 1.54
N ASP A 45 -9.54 -9.11 0.80
CA ASP A 45 -8.73 -8.29 -0.10
C ASP A 45 -7.72 -7.46 0.70
N ALA A 46 -8.13 -6.95 1.86
CA ALA A 46 -7.22 -6.18 2.71
C ALA A 46 -6.01 -7.03 3.13
N VAL A 47 -6.24 -8.29 3.47
CA VAL A 47 -5.14 -9.19 3.85
C VAL A 47 -4.21 -9.41 2.67
N CYS A 48 -4.78 -9.67 1.49
CA CYS A 48 -3.97 -9.89 0.29
C CYS A 48 -3.17 -8.64 -0.09
N VAL A 49 -3.77 -7.48 0.03
CA VAL A 49 -3.09 -6.22 -0.27
C VAL A 49 -1.99 -5.95 0.76
N SER A 50 -2.23 -6.29 2.02
CA SER A 50 -1.19 -6.15 3.04
C SER A 50 0.05 -6.94 2.67
N ASP A 51 -0.11 -8.19 2.26
CA ASP A 51 1.00 -9.03 1.83
C ASP A 51 1.68 -8.45 0.58
N ALA A 52 0.88 -7.98 -0.36
CA ALA A 52 1.42 -7.41 -1.59
C ALA A 52 2.18 -6.11 -1.33
N VAL A 53 1.69 -5.28 -0.40
CA VAL A 53 2.38 -4.06 -0.01
C VAL A 53 3.72 -4.39 0.63
N SER A 54 3.75 -5.39 1.50
CA SER A 54 5.01 -5.81 2.12
C SER A 54 6.02 -6.27 1.08
N ALA A 55 5.57 -7.04 0.10
CA ALA A 55 6.44 -7.52 -0.96
C ALA A 55 6.95 -6.37 -1.84
N ALA A 56 6.07 -5.46 -2.22
CA ALA A 56 6.46 -4.31 -3.05
C ALA A 56 7.41 -3.37 -2.29
N ALA A 57 7.15 -3.15 -1.02
CA ALA A 57 8.04 -2.34 -0.19
C ALA A 57 9.41 -3.00 -0.07
N GLY A 58 9.43 -4.31 0.14
CA GLY A 58 10.68 -5.06 0.21
C GLY A 58 11.50 -4.93 -1.06
N ALA A 59 10.85 -4.97 -2.21
CA ALA A 59 11.53 -4.79 -3.49
C ALA A 59 12.12 -3.38 -3.62
N ALA A 60 11.56 -2.41 -2.93
CA ALA A 60 12.06 -1.03 -2.92
C ALA A 60 13.07 -0.79 -1.80
N GLY A 61 13.45 -1.81 -1.05
CA GLY A 61 14.39 -1.67 0.05
C GLY A 61 13.78 -1.11 1.32
N LEU A 62 12.48 -1.27 1.48
CA LEU A 62 11.76 -0.76 2.64
C LEU A 62 11.12 -1.88 3.44
N ASP A 63 10.90 -1.61 4.71
CA ASP A 63 10.07 -2.44 5.55
C ASP A 63 8.74 -1.72 5.75
N CYS A 64 7.65 -2.39 5.51
CA CYS A 64 6.34 -1.80 5.68
C CYS A 64 5.46 -2.79 6.45
N LEU A 65 5.02 -2.36 7.62
CA LEU A 65 4.16 -3.15 8.46
C LEU A 65 2.81 -2.46 8.54
N LEU A 66 1.85 -2.99 7.81
CA LEU A 66 0.48 -2.50 7.85
C LEU A 66 -0.38 -3.52 8.55
N GLY A 67 -1.15 -3.08 9.53
CA GLY A 67 -2.09 -3.95 10.18
C GLY A 67 -3.34 -4.16 9.32
N ASP A 68 -3.96 -5.32 9.46
CA ASP A 68 -5.21 -5.58 8.74
C ASP A 68 -6.29 -4.58 9.12
N THR A 69 -6.27 -4.12 10.37
CA THR A 69 -7.23 -3.14 10.83
C THR A 69 -7.08 -1.82 10.09
N GLU A 70 -5.84 -1.38 9.89
CA GLU A 70 -5.57 -0.13 9.18
C GLU A 70 -6.05 -0.21 7.74
N LEU A 71 -5.78 -1.33 7.09
CA LEU A 71 -6.21 -1.53 5.70
C LEU A 71 -7.72 -1.69 5.61
N GLY A 72 -8.31 -2.38 6.57
CA GLY A 72 -9.76 -2.56 6.60
C GLY A 72 -10.52 -1.26 6.84
N ALA A 73 -9.89 -0.31 7.52
CA ALA A 73 -10.49 0.99 7.78
C ALA A 73 -10.28 1.98 6.63
N ALA A 74 -9.43 1.66 5.67
CA ALA A 74 -9.18 2.54 4.54
C ALA A 74 -10.43 2.64 3.66
N GLY A 75 -10.80 3.84 3.30
CA GLY A 75 -11.97 4.06 2.45
C GLY A 75 -11.61 4.41 1.02
N THR A 76 -10.42 4.93 0.80
CA THR A 76 -9.96 5.37 -0.53
C THR A 76 -8.54 4.91 -0.76
N VAL A 77 -8.11 5.02 -2.02
CA VAL A 77 -6.71 4.74 -2.36
C VAL A 77 -5.77 5.67 -1.61
N ALA A 78 -6.17 6.94 -1.46
CA ALA A 78 -5.36 7.91 -0.70
C ALA A 78 -5.11 7.44 0.72
N ASP A 79 -6.10 6.80 1.34
CA ASP A 79 -5.95 6.25 2.69
C ASP A 79 -4.88 5.17 2.71
N LEU A 80 -4.84 4.32 1.69
CA LEU A 80 -3.80 3.30 1.59
C LEU A 80 -2.43 3.94 1.42
N VAL A 81 -2.32 4.96 0.57
CA VAL A 81 -1.06 5.67 0.35
C VAL A 81 -0.58 6.30 1.67
N ALA A 82 -1.49 6.92 2.40
CA ALA A 82 -1.13 7.53 3.68
C ALA A 82 -0.68 6.47 4.69
N ALA A 83 -1.34 5.32 4.70
CA ALA A 83 -0.95 4.23 5.59
C ALA A 83 0.45 3.72 5.26
N VAL A 84 0.77 3.59 3.97
CA VAL A 84 2.09 3.15 3.55
C VAL A 84 3.14 4.19 3.94
N GLN A 85 2.85 5.49 3.74
CA GLN A 85 3.79 6.53 4.14
C GLN A 85 4.08 6.49 5.64
N ALA A 86 3.05 6.22 6.43
CA ALA A 86 3.21 6.17 7.88
C ALA A 86 3.91 4.89 8.34
N GLY A 87 3.68 3.78 7.64
CA GLY A 87 4.17 2.48 8.08
C GLY A 87 5.46 2.01 7.44
N ALA A 88 5.83 2.59 6.30
CA ALA A 88 7.03 2.16 5.60
C ALA A 88 8.26 2.89 6.13
N ARG A 89 9.36 2.16 6.28
CA ARG A 89 10.61 2.71 6.76
C ARG A 89 11.75 2.12 5.96
N PRO A 90 12.87 2.84 5.83
CA PRO A 90 14.04 2.27 5.18
C PRO A 90 14.47 1.02 5.93
N ARG A 91 14.85 0.01 5.17
CA ARG A 91 15.35 -1.22 5.77
C ARG A 91 16.66 -0.93 6.50
N ALA A 92 16.77 -1.44 7.71
CA ALA A 92 17.92 -1.17 8.56
C ALA A 92 19.07 -2.12 8.26
N GLU A 93 19.42 -2.24 7.00
CA GLU A 93 20.50 -3.13 6.61
C GLU A 93 21.83 -2.52 6.99
N GLY A 94 22.76 -3.35 7.28
CA GLY A 94 24.09 -2.89 7.64
C GLY A 94 24.19 -2.39 9.05
N SER A 95 23.10 -2.02 9.66
CA SER A 95 23.10 -1.60 11.04
C SER A 95 23.22 -2.78 11.98
N SER A 96 23.00 -3.92 11.42
CA SER A 96 23.12 -5.13 12.18
C SER A 96 24.57 -5.41 12.50
#